data_0540956603b6294e41f8d2018af45b8e
#
_entry.id   0540956603b6294e41f8d2018af45b8e
#
_cell.length_a   1.000
_cell.length_b   1.000
_cell.length_c   1.000
_cell.angle_alpha   90.00
_cell.angle_beta   90.00
_cell.angle_gamma   90.00
#
_symmetry.space_group_name_H-M   'P 1'
#
loop_
_entity.id
_entity.type
_entity.pdbx_description
1 polymer ?
#
loop_
_entity_poly.entity_id
_entity_poly.type
_entity_poly.pdbx_seq_one_letter_code
_entity_poly.pdbx_strand_id
1 'polypeptide(L)'
;LYLATGNGILKFDTQSYQYAETPAMKAFADEAKRKQLKELRVLDMKGGKTDFGGDVYALLSTPRGLLVGSLAGLHLGGRLIPLRAGEQPLVNALAYDTKRRCYWIGTEGALYCADLQLRNFSQIPALNGNSIKCLSTDAAGNLYIGTDNGLYQMALSNAITHYIHDSRDDASIPNNIVWACFVDKWQNVWVGTDNGLSRLTTHTYYRYVSLDKITMSGEGNCLHAMLQTRNGEWWMGGTNGLIHFTRNAEGYQNVAWYKQNSSAFPLSHNRVRKIYEDHDGDVWICTDQNLCWYVLRLPVLLFL
;
A
#
# COMPACT_ATOMS: atom_id res chain seq x y z
N LEU A 1 -10.06 7.09 9.30
CA LEU A 1 -8.85 6.49 8.75
C LEU A 1 -8.22 5.56 9.77
N TYR A 2 -7.76 4.40 9.35
CA TYR A 2 -7.01 3.46 10.18
C TYR A 2 -5.60 3.31 9.62
N LEU A 3 -4.61 3.35 10.49
CA LEU A 3 -3.20 3.21 10.15
C LEU A 3 -2.57 2.02 10.87
N ALA A 4 -1.90 1.16 10.12
CA ALA A 4 -1.09 0.09 10.65
C ALA A 4 0.29 0.63 11.07
N THR A 5 0.72 0.30 12.27
CA THR A 5 2.02 0.73 12.82
C THR A 5 2.74 -0.42 13.50
N GLY A 6 4.02 -0.23 13.81
CA GLY A 6 4.80 -1.17 14.62
C GLY A 6 4.31 -1.33 16.07
N ASN A 7 3.45 -0.43 16.54
CA ASN A 7 2.87 -0.46 17.88
C ASN A 7 1.35 -0.70 17.89
N GLY A 8 0.78 -1.17 16.78
CA GLY A 8 -0.64 -1.44 16.65
C GLY A 8 -1.34 -0.57 15.61
N ILE A 9 -2.63 -0.28 15.81
CA ILE A 9 -3.46 0.49 14.89
C ILE A 9 -3.79 1.84 15.48
N LEU A 10 -3.56 2.89 14.69
CA LEU A 10 -4.05 4.23 14.96
C LEU A 10 -5.37 4.46 14.21
N LYS A 11 -6.38 5.00 14.89
CA LYS A 11 -7.62 5.43 14.28
C LYS A 11 -7.70 6.95 14.31
N PHE A 12 -7.87 7.56 13.14
CA PHE A 12 -8.09 8.99 12.99
C PHE A 12 -9.53 9.27 12.62
N ASP A 13 -10.13 10.25 13.29
CA ASP A 13 -11.39 10.82 12.85
C ASP A 13 -11.10 11.96 11.87
N THR A 14 -11.39 11.72 10.59
CA THR A 14 -11.14 12.69 9.52
C THR A 14 -12.11 13.89 9.53
N GLN A 15 -13.11 13.91 10.40
CA GLN A 15 -14.04 15.04 10.54
C GLN A 15 -13.68 15.99 11.69
N SER A 16 -12.80 15.59 12.59
CA SER A 16 -12.49 16.32 13.83
C SER A 16 -10.99 16.51 14.07
N TYR A 17 -10.20 16.75 13.03
CA TYR A 17 -8.75 16.95 13.17
C TYR A 17 -8.38 18.19 13.98
N GLN A 18 -7.54 18.00 15.00
CA GLN A 18 -6.67 19.06 15.53
C GLN A 18 -5.21 18.62 15.31
N TYR A 19 -4.39 19.51 14.80
CA TYR A 19 -2.97 19.27 14.70
C TYR A 19 -2.18 20.11 15.69
N ALA A 20 -1.07 19.56 16.21
CA ALA A 20 -0.11 20.37 16.97
C ALA A 20 0.57 21.35 16.01
N GLU A 21 0.56 22.65 16.34
CA GLU A 21 1.24 23.67 15.55
C GLU A 21 2.76 23.41 15.54
N THR A 22 3.30 23.04 14.38
CA THR A 22 4.75 23.12 14.15
C THR A 22 5.14 24.53 13.70
N PRO A 23 6.41 24.96 13.85
CA PRO A 23 6.87 26.26 13.35
C PRO A 23 6.61 26.48 11.86
N ALA A 24 6.66 25.42 11.05
CA ALA A 24 6.34 25.47 9.63
C ALA A 24 4.84 25.70 9.40
N MET A 25 3.97 25.16 10.24
CA MET A 25 2.52 25.32 10.16
C MET A 25 2.06 26.71 10.58
N LYS A 26 2.78 27.40 11.48
CA LYS A 26 2.51 28.80 11.83
C LYS A 26 2.63 29.75 10.64
N ALA A 27 3.58 29.50 9.75
CA ALA A 27 3.79 30.31 8.56
C ALA A 27 2.65 30.19 7.53
N PHE A 28 1.95 29.06 7.50
CA PHE A 28 0.80 28.81 6.61
C PHE A 28 -0.54 29.10 7.27
N ALA A 29 -0.55 29.36 8.57
CA ALA A 29 -1.76 29.52 9.37
C ALA A 29 -2.60 30.74 8.96
N ASP A 30 -1.99 31.77 8.36
CA ASP A 30 -2.66 33.04 8.05
C ASP A 30 -3.38 33.05 6.70
N GLU A 31 -3.05 32.16 5.77
CA GLU A 31 -3.66 32.10 4.43
C GLU A 31 -4.76 31.05 4.26
N ALA A 32 -4.75 30.00 5.04
CA ALA A 32 -5.76 28.94 4.94
C ALA A 32 -6.89 29.19 5.94
N LYS A 33 -8.11 29.36 5.47
CA LYS A 33 -9.31 29.13 6.30
C LYS A 33 -9.22 27.71 6.85
N ARG A 34 -8.61 27.60 8.02
CA ARG A 34 -8.34 26.36 8.73
C ARG A 34 -9.63 25.59 8.89
N LYS A 35 -9.73 24.41 8.27
CA LYS A 35 -10.51 23.37 8.92
C LYS A 35 -9.93 23.27 10.32
N GLN A 36 -10.76 23.51 11.33
CA GLN A 36 -10.36 23.26 12.72
C GLN A 36 -10.14 21.76 12.87
N LEU A 37 -8.90 21.34 12.71
CA LEU A 37 -8.48 19.99 13.03
C LEU A 37 -8.47 19.89 14.55
N LYS A 38 -9.55 19.38 15.11
CA LYS A 38 -9.65 19.11 16.55
C LYS A 38 -8.84 17.86 16.86
N GLU A 39 -7.97 17.97 17.84
CA GLU A 39 -7.11 16.96 18.45
C GLU A 39 -7.10 15.58 17.78
N LEU A 40 -5.95 15.20 17.27
CA LEU A 40 -5.70 13.85 16.81
C LEU A 40 -5.84 12.90 18.01
N ARG A 41 -7.08 12.53 18.33
CA ARG A 41 -7.26 11.49 19.31
C ARG A 41 -6.86 10.18 18.64
N VAL A 42 -5.70 9.68 19.03
CA VAL A 42 -5.44 8.26 18.98
C VAL A 42 -6.57 7.63 19.78
N LEU A 43 -7.64 7.26 19.09
CA LEU A 43 -8.73 6.53 19.73
C LEU A 43 -8.17 5.12 19.95
N ASP A 44 -7.66 4.93 21.16
CA ASP A 44 -7.56 3.60 21.72
C ASP A 44 -8.91 2.91 21.44
N MET A 45 -8.90 1.82 20.70
CA MET A 45 -10.12 1.07 20.46
C MET A 45 -10.68 0.74 21.84
N LYS A 46 -11.83 1.32 22.19
CA LYS A 46 -12.44 1.19 23.53
C LYS A 46 -12.38 -0.27 23.99
N GLY A 47 -11.58 -0.54 25.00
CA GLY A 47 -11.56 -1.87 25.59
C GLY A 47 -10.18 -2.48 25.82
N GLY A 48 -9.14 -1.70 26.07
CA GLY A 48 -7.82 -2.17 26.40
C GLY A 48 -6.88 -2.18 25.17
N LYS A 49 -5.58 -2.24 25.43
CA LYS A 49 -4.56 -2.48 24.40
C LYS A 49 -5.01 -3.67 23.58
N THR A 50 -5.46 -3.43 22.35
CA THR A 50 -5.62 -4.49 21.38
C THR A 50 -4.20 -4.87 20.97
N ASP A 51 -3.65 -5.79 21.74
CA ASP A 51 -2.36 -6.39 21.46
C ASP A 51 -2.56 -7.32 20.25
N PHE A 52 -2.12 -6.84 19.08
CA PHE A 52 -2.10 -7.66 17.87
C PHE A 52 -0.86 -8.55 17.83
N GLY A 53 -0.13 -8.68 18.94
CA GLY A 53 1.05 -9.53 19.07
C GLY A 53 2.24 -9.02 18.27
N GLY A 54 2.35 -7.71 18.08
CA GLY A 54 3.46 -7.05 17.38
C GLY A 54 3.02 -6.17 16.21
N ASP A 55 3.91 -6.00 15.24
CA ASP A 55 3.72 -5.12 14.09
C ASP A 55 2.49 -5.47 13.26
N VAL A 56 1.77 -4.45 12.81
CA VAL A 56 0.62 -4.55 11.92
C VAL A 56 1.04 -4.19 10.50
N TYR A 57 0.79 -5.10 9.55
CA TYR A 57 1.22 -4.96 8.16
C TYR A 57 0.08 -4.69 7.18
N ALA A 58 -1.13 -5.17 7.49
CA ALA A 58 -2.28 -5.05 6.59
C ALA A 58 -3.57 -4.77 7.32
N LEU A 59 -4.40 -3.93 6.71
CA LEU A 59 -5.73 -3.58 7.20
C LEU A 59 -6.74 -3.71 6.06
N LEU A 60 -7.90 -4.30 6.36
CA LEU A 60 -9.01 -4.38 5.41
C LEU A 60 -10.33 -4.15 6.15
N SER A 61 -11.07 -3.14 5.71
CA SER A 61 -12.43 -2.91 6.22
C SER A 61 -13.38 -3.96 5.67
N THR A 62 -14.16 -4.57 6.54
CA THR A 62 -15.17 -5.55 6.16
C THR A 62 -16.51 -5.22 6.83
N PRO A 63 -17.66 -5.75 6.34
CA PRO A 63 -18.94 -5.57 7.01
C PRO A 63 -18.98 -6.11 8.45
N ARG A 64 -18.05 -6.99 8.81
CA ARG A 64 -17.93 -7.59 10.15
C ARG A 64 -16.96 -6.85 11.07
N GLY A 65 -16.35 -5.77 10.58
CA GLY A 65 -15.34 -5.00 11.28
C GLY A 65 -13.99 -4.99 10.58
N LEU A 66 -13.00 -4.43 11.24
CA LEU A 66 -11.66 -4.32 10.69
C LEU A 66 -10.93 -5.66 10.77
N LEU A 67 -10.50 -6.15 9.60
CA LEU A 67 -9.60 -7.30 9.47
C LEU A 67 -8.16 -6.79 9.51
N VAL A 68 -7.35 -7.42 10.34
CA VAL A 68 -5.99 -6.97 10.65
C VAL A 68 -5.01 -8.10 10.42
N GLY A 69 -3.99 -7.86 9.61
CA GLY A 69 -2.83 -8.70 9.43
C GLY A 69 -1.67 -8.20 10.27
N SER A 70 -1.12 -9.06 11.13
CA SER A 70 -0.03 -8.72 12.03
C SER A 70 1.05 -9.77 12.07
N LEU A 71 2.12 -9.51 12.83
CA LEU A 71 3.17 -10.48 13.13
C LEU A 71 2.60 -11.77 13.77
N ALA A 72 1.58 -11.65 14.61
CA ALA A 72 0.96 -12.78 15.32
C ALA A 72 -0.20 -13.43 14.56
N GLY A 73 -0.53 -12.98 13.34
CA GLY A 73 -1.54 -13.60 12.50
C GLY A 73 -2.69 -12.68 12.09
N LEU A 74 -3.83 -13.29 11.80
CA LEU A 74 -5.05 -12.62 11.34
C LEU A 74 -5.98 -12.31 12.51
N HIS A 75 -6.50 -11.07 12.56
CA HIS A 75 -7.44 -10.66 13.61
C HIS A 75 -8.70 -10.02 13.01
N LEU A 76 -9.84 -10.21 13.65
CA LEU A 76 -11.10 -9.51 13.35
C LEU A 76 -11.66 -8.91 14.64
N GLY A 77 -11.85 -7.60 14.66
CA GLY A 77 -12.38 -6.90 15.84
C GLY A 77 -11.52 -7.13 17.10
N GLY A 78 -10.21 -7.27 16.94
CA GLY A 78 -9.25 -7.54 18.02
C GLY A 78 -9.12 -9.01 18.44
N ARG A 79 -9.90 -9.91 17.85
CA ARG A 79 -9.81 -11.36 18.12
C ARG A 79 -8.96 -12.05 17.06
N LEU A 80 -8.02 -12.88 17.50
CA LEU A 80 -7.20 -13.73 16.64
C LEU A 80 -8.09 -14.79 15.95
N ILE A 81 -7.88 -14.95 14.64
CA ILE A 81 -8.53 -15.96 13.81
C ILE A 81 -7.46 -16.96 13.35
N PRO A 82 -7.51 -18.23 13.75
CA PRO A 82 -6.56 -19.22 13.27
C PRO A 82 -6.81 -19.49 11.77
N LEU A 83 -5.76 -19.38 10.96
CA LEU A 83 -5.82 -19.75 9.54
C LEU A 83 -5.75 -21.24 9.35
N ARG A 84 -5.03 -21.93 10.23
CA ARG A 84 -4.87 -23.38 10.28
C ARG A 84 -4.69 -23.81 11.73
N ALA A 85 -5.09 -25.04 12.06
CA ALA A 85 -4.95 -25.56 13.41
C ALA A 85 -3.48 -25.52 13.87
N GLY A 86 -3.22 -24.75 14.92
CA GLY A 86 -1.88 -24.64 15.54
C GLY A 86 -0.91 -23.68 14.83
N GLU A 87 -1.27 -23.04 13.71
CA GLU A 87 -0.40 -22.12 12.99
C GLU A 87 -0.96 -20.69 13.00
N GLN A 88 -0.10 -19.76 13.33
CA GLN A 88 -0.38 -18.32 13.32
C GLN A 88 0.71 -17.60 12.49
N PRO A 89 0.67 -17.75 11.15
CA PRO A 89 1.70 -17.13 10.32
C PRO A 89 1.53 -15.61 10.31
N LEU A 90 2.64 -14.89 10.18
CA LEU A 90 2.63 -13.47 9.92
C LEU A 90 1.79 -13.16 8.68
N VAL A 91 0.86 -12.20 8.77
CA VAL A 91 -0.04 -11.78 7.69
C VAL A 91 0.41 -10.42 7.14
N ASN A 92 0.94 -10.42 5.91
CA ASN A 92 1.49 -9.24 5.25
C ASN A 92 0.49 -8.47 4.39
N ALA A 93 -0.46 -9.17 3.79
CA ALA A 93 -1.34 -8.59 2.79
C ALA A 93 -2.78 -9.11 2.93
N LEU A 94 -3.73 -8.22 2.72
CA LEU A 94 -5.16 -8.52 2.74
C LEU A 94 -5.83 -7.87 1.53
N ALA A 95 -6.74 -8.61 0.87
CA ALA A 95 -7.56 -8.06 -0.20
C ALA A 95 -8.95 -8.68 -0.19
N TYR A 96 -9.93 -7.92 -0.66
CA TYR A 96 -11.28 -8.43 -0.94
C TYR A 96 -11.44 -8.62 -2.44
N ASP A 97 -11.84 -9.82 -2.83
CA ASP A 97 -12.15 -10.16 -4.21
C ASP A 97 -13.66 -10.09 -4.45
N THR A 98 -14.08 -9.09 -5.19
CA THR A 98 -15.49 -8.85 -5.48
C THR A 98 -16.08 -9.88 -6.43
N LYS A 99 -15.28 -10.46 -7.33
CA LYS A 99 -15.72 -11.47 -8.32
C LYS A 99 -15.88 -12.83 -7.69
N ARG A 100 -14.87 -13.25 -6.89
CA ARG A 100 -14.89 -14.53 -6.16
C ARG A 100 -15.68 -14.46 -4.86
N ARG A 101 -15.99 -13.24 -4.39
CA ARG A 101 -16.66 -12.97 -3.12
C ARG A 101 -15.95 -13.63 -1.94
N CYS A 102 -14.64 -13.44 -1.87
CA CYS A 102 -13.79 -13.99 -0.83
C CYS A 102 -12.76 -12.97 -0.34
N TYR A 103 -12.11 -13.29 0.78
CA TYR A 103 -10.94 -12.57 1.25
C TYR A 103 -9.67 -13.32 0.89
N TRP A 104 -8.68 -12.61 0.38
CA TRP A 104 -7.34 -13.11 0.19
C TRP A 104 -6.47 -12.69 1.36
N ILE A 105 -5.73 -13.65 1.91
CA ILE A 105 -4.85 -13.46 3.07
C ILE A 105 -3.46 -13.94 2.68
N GLY A 106 -2.55 -12.99 2.50
CA GLY A 106 -1.15 -13.23 2.18
C GLY A 106 -0.31 -13.32 3.44
N THR A 107 0.43 -14.41 3.58
CA THR A 107 1.30 -14.69 4.73
C THR A 107 2.76 -14.79 4.31
N GLU A 108 3.64 -14.99 5.28
CA GLU A 108 5.08 -15.20 5.04
C GLU A 108 5.40 -16.55 4.36
N GLY A 109 4.46 -17.40 4.10
CA GLY A 109 4.74 -18.69 3.45
C GLY A 109 3.62 -19.23 2.58
N ALA A 110 2.50 -18.49 2.45
CA ALA A 110 1.35 -18.98 1.70
C ALA A 110 0.33 -17.89 1.37
N LEU A 111 -0.52 -18.18 0.40
CA LEU A 111 -1.74 -17.43 0.14
C LEU A 111 -2.96 -18.27 0.55
N TYR A 112 -3.87 -17.65 1.30
CA TYR A 112 -5.16 -18.25 1.67
C TYR A 112 -6.31 -17.50 1.03
N CYS A 113 -7.33 -18.25 0.63
CA CYS A 113 -8.66 -17.76 0.30
C CYS A 113 -9.60 -18.07 1.45
N ALA A 114 -10.36 -17.09 1.91
CA ALA A 114 -11.35 -17.26 2.97
C ALA A 114 -12.75 -16.86 2.50
N ASP A 115 -13.77 -17.57 3.00
CA ASP A 115 -15.16 -17.17 2.82
C ASP A 115 -15.47 -15.86 3.55
N LEU A 116 -16.61 -15.22 3.23
CA LEU A 116 -17.02 -13.95 3.85
C LEU A 116 -17.29 -14.06 5.36
N GLN A 117 -17.46 -15.26 5.86
CA GLN A 117 -17.65 -15.55 7.27
C GLN A 117 -16.33 -15.77 8.01
N LEU A 118 -15.20 -15.87 7.28
CA LEU A 118 -13.88 -16.17 7.85
C LEU A 118 -13.89 -17.49 8.68
N ARG A 119 -14.58 -18.50 8.16
CA ARG A 119 -14.69 -19.82 8.81
C ARG A 119 -13.94 -20.89 8.03
N ASN A 120 -13.94 -20.77 6.71
CA ASN A 120 -13.29 -21.72 5.81
C ASN A 120 -12.11 -21.05 5.12
N PHE A 121 -10.93 -21.63 5.30
CA PHE A 121 -9.67 -21.17 4.71
C PHE A 121 -9.11 -22.24 3.79
N SER A 122 -8.87 -21.89 2.54
CA SER A 122 -8.24 -22.73 1.55
C SER A 122 -6.90 -22.17 1.15
N GLN A 123 -5.84 -22.92 1.33
CA GLN A 123 -4.49 -22.53 0.90
C GLN A 123 -4.34 -22.76 -0.60
N ILE A 124 -3.61 -21.88 -1.28
CA ILE A 124 -3.28 -21.99 -2.71
C ILE A 124 -1.94 -22.72 -2.84
N PRO A 125 -1.92 -24.02 -3.22
CA PRO A 125 -0.69 -24.82 -3.18
C PRO A 125 0.45 -24.29 -4.05
N ALA A 126 0.15 -23.66 -5.18
CA ALA A 126 1.13 -23.10 -6.10
C ALA A 126 1.95 -21.94 -5.50
N LEU A 127 1.48 -21.37 -4.37
CA LEU A 127 2.14 -20.25 -3.68
C LEU A 127 2.78 -20.65 -2.36
N ASN A 128 2.82 -21.94 -2.05
CA ASN A 128 3.46 -22.44 -0.84
C ASN A 128 4.97 -22.12 -0.84
N GLY A 129 5.47 -21.67 0.29
CA GLY A 129 6.87 -21.28 0.47
C GLY A 129 7.19 -19.85 0.00
N ASN A 130 6.24 -19.12 -0.62
CA ASN A 130 6.46 -17.73 -1.02
C ASN A 130 5.95 -16.77 0.04
N SER A 131 6.72 -15.75 0.37
CA SER A 131 6.29 -14.63 1.19
C SER A 131 5.42 -13.69 0.36
N ILE A 132 4.14 -13.59 0.68
CA ILE A 132 3.19 -12.73 -0.02
C ILE A 132 3.36 -11.29 0.50
N LYS A 133 3.75 -10.36 -0.36
CA LYS A 133 4.03 -8.95 0.00
C LYS A 133 2.87 -8.01 -0.32
N CYS A 134 2.20 -8.24 -1.46
CA CYS A 134 1.08 -7.41 -1.89
C CYS A 134 0.06 -8.19 -2.70
N LEU A 135 -1.16 -7.68 -2.72
CA LEU A 135 -2.30 -8.25 -3.46
C LEU A 135 -3.07 -7.13 -4.15
N SER A 136 -3.46 -7.35 -5.40
CA SER A 136 -4.34 -6.44 -6.15
C SER A 136 -5.22 -7.23 -7.11
N THR A 137 -6.43 -6.72 -7.38
CA THR A 137 -7.35 -7.32 -8.34
C THR A 137 -7.70 -6.36 -9.46
N ASP A 138 -7.88 -6.86 -10.68
CA ASP A 138 -8.38 -6.08 -11.80
C ASP A 138 -9.90 -6.24 -11.98
N ALA A 139 -10.48 -5.49 -12.92
CA ALA A 139 -11.91 -5.54 -13.21
C ALA A 139 -12.35 -6.88 -13.85
N ALA A 140 -11.43 -7.61 -14.49
CA ALA A 140 -11.67 -8.93 -15.05
C ALA A 140 -11.69 -10.03 -13.97
N GLY A 141 -11.22 -9.73 -12.75
CA GLY A 141 -11.13 -10.66 -11.62
C GLY A 141 -9.82 -11.45 -11.60
N ASN A 142 -8.78 -10.99 -12.30
CA ASN A 142 -7.45 -11.52 -12.09
C ASN A 142 -6.91 -11.00 -10.76
N LEU A 143 -6.25 -11.87 -10.00
CA LEU A 143 -5.54 -11.53 -8.78
C LEU A 143 -4.04 -11.47 -9.09
N TYR A 144 -3.41 -10.35 -8.77
CA TYR A 144 -1.97 -10.14 -8.84
C TYR A 144 -1.36 -10.26 -7.45
N ILE A 145 -0.35 -11.10 -7.33
CA ILE A 145 0.24 -11.52 -6.06
C ILE A 145 1.73 -11.24 -6.13
N GLY A 146 2.18 -10.19 -5.47
CA GLY A 146 3.61 -9.89 -5.34
C GLY A 146 4.24 -10.71 -4.22
N THR A 147 5.37 -11.32 -4.51
CA THR A 147 6.08 -12.21 -3.60
C THR A 147 7.57 -11.87 -3.52
N ASP A 148 8.32 -12.59 -2.72
CA ASP A 148 9.78 -12.60 -2.71
C ASP A 148 10.39 -13.43 -3.86
N ASN A 149 9.55 -14.08 -4.66
CA ASN A 149 9.93 -14.92 -5.80
C ASN A 149 9.16 -14.54 -7.07
N GLY A 150 9.02 -13.26 -7.37
CA GLY A 150 8.34 -12.76 -8.55
C GLY A 150 6.89 -12.36 -8.33
N LEU A 151 6.22 -12.11 -9.43
CA LEU A 151 4.81 -11.79 -9.50
C LEU A 151 4.02 -13.01 -9.99
N TYR A 152 2.97 -13.36 -9.29
CA TYR A 152 2.00 -14.32 -9.77
C TYR A 152 0.71 -13.61 -10.19
N GLN A 153 0.13 -14.06 -11.29
CA GLN A 153 -1.21 -13.68 -11.73
C GLN A 153 -2.10 -14.92 -11.68
N MET A 154 -3.17 -14.86 -10.93
CA MET A 154 -4.18 -15.90 -10.90
C MET A 154 -5.44 -15.41 -11.61
N ALA A 155 -5.75 -16.00 -12.77
CA ALA A 155 -6.94 -15.70 -13.53
C ALA A 155 -8.22 -16.09 -12.77
N LEU A 156 -9.38 -15.55 -13.14
CA LEU A 156 -10.67 -15.94 -12.56
C LEU A 156 -10.96 -17.44 -12.72
N SER A 157 -10.40 -18.08 -13.74
CA SER A 157 -10.42 -19.54 -13.96
C SER A 157 -9.50 -20.34 -13.03
N ASN A 158 -8.76 -19.68 -12.14
CA ASN A 158 -7.71 -20.22 -11.28
C ASN A 158 -6.43 -20.67 -12.01
N ALA A 159 -6.28 -20.40 -13.31
CA ALA A 159 -4.99 -20.55 -13.99
C ALA A 159 -3.99 -19.57 -13.42
N ILE A 160 -2.77 -20.03 -13.15
CA ILE A 160 -1.70 -19.24 -12.55
C ILE A 160 -0.58 -19.05 -13.57
N THR A 161 -0.19 -17.79 -13.76
CA THR A 161 1.01 -17.39 -14.51
C THR A 161 2.03 -16.82 -13.54
N HIS A 162 3.29 -17.21 -13.68
CA HIS A 162 4.40 -16.74 -12.85
C HIS A 162 5.36 -15.91 -13.68
N TYR A 163 5.62 -14.68 -13.25
CA TYR A 163 6.53 -13.73 -13.89
C TYR A 163 7.75 -13.53 -13.01
N ILE A 164 8.92 -13.78 -13.58
CA ILE A 164 10.22 -13.65 -12.91
C ILE A 164 11.13 -12.71 -13.68
N HIS A 165 12.14 -12.21 -13.00
CA HIS A 165 13.22 -11.46 -13.61
C HIS A 165 14.10 -12.38 -14.46
N ASP A 166 14.40 -11.98 -15.71
CA ASP A 166 15.44 -12.54 -16.56
C ASP A 166 16.34 -11.40 -17.06
N SER A 167 17.58 -11.41 -16.67
CA SER A 167 18.57 -10.39 -17.06
C SER A 167 18.84 -10.30 -18.57
N ARG A 168 18.37 -11.29 -19.33
CA ARG A 168 18.48 -11.34 -20.81
C ARG A 168 17.22 -10.85 -21.51
N ASP A 169 16.16 -10.56 -20.77
CA ASP A 169 14.86 -10.11 -21.28
C ASP A 169 14.47 -8.79 -20.63
N ASP A 170 14.68 -7.70 -21.35
CA ASP A 170 14.30 -6.35 -20.92
C ASP A 170 12.78 -6.17 -20.72
N ALA A 171 11.96 -7.12 -21.21
CA ALA A 171 10.53 -7.15 -21.00
C ALA A 171 10.14 -7.90 -19.71
N SER A 172 11.08 -8.53 -19.02
CA SER A 172 10.83 -9.15 -17.72
C SER A 172 10.66 -8.13 -16.60
N ILE A 173 10.15 -8.56 -15.43
CA ILE A 173 10.09 -7.70 -14.24
C ILE A 173 11.51 -7.35 -13.76
N PRO A 174 11.73 -6.15 -13.18
CA PRO A 174 13.07 -5.66 -12.84
C PRO A 174 13.79 -6.46 -11.76
N ASN A 175 13.02 -7.09 -10.85
CA ASN A 175 13.56 -7.90 -9.74
C ASN A 175 12.48 -8.87 -9.25
N ASN A 176 12.89 -9.99 -8.64
CA ASN A 176 11.97 -11.00 -8.13
C ASN A 176 11.32 -10.64 -6.80
N ILE A 177 11.85 -9.68 -6.05
CA ILE A 177 11.20 -9.20 -4.82
C ILE A 177 10.18 -8.13 -5.22
N VAL A 178 8.90 -8.49 -5.19
CA VAL A 178 7.77 -7.62 -5.55
C VAL A 178 7.10 -7.07 -4.29
N TRP A 179 7.32 -5.80 -4.00
CA TRP A 179 6.78 -5.14 -2.82
C TRP A 179 5.39 -4.55 -3.01
N ALA A 180 5.08 -4.12 -4.22
CA ALA A 180 3.81 -3.48 -4.54
C ALA A 180 3.27 -3.93 -5.89
N CYS A 181 1.97 -4.16 -5.95
CA CYS A 181 1.21 -4.29 -7.18
C CYS A 181 -0.03 -3.40 -7.13
N PHE A 182 -0.32 -2.74 -8.24
CA PHE A 182 -1.39 -1.78 -8.34
C PHE A 182 -2.05 -1.86 -9.72
N VAL A 183 -3.39 -1.86 -9.77
CA VAL A 183 -4.15 -1.80 -11.02
C VAL A 183 -4.69 -0.39 -11.19
N ASP A 184 -4.30 0.28 -12.28
CA ASP A 184 -4.73 1.64 -12.56
C ASP A 184 -6.15 1.69 -13.16
N LYS A 185 -6.72 2.88 -13.29
CA LYS A 185 -8.06 3.08 -13.85
C LYS A 185 -8.21 2.62 -15.30
N TRP A 186 -7.12 2.43 -16.02
CA TRP A 186 -7.08 1.88 -17.38
C TRP A 186 -6.79 0.38 -17.41
N GLN A 187 -6.78 -0.28 -16.24
CA GLN A 187 -6.51 -1.71 -16.06
C GLN A 187 -5.07 -2.12 -16.40
N ASN A 188 -4.13 -1.17 -16.41
CA ASN A 188 -2.72 -1.55 -16.44
C ASN A 188 -2.30 -2.00 -15.04
N VAL A 189 -1.48 -3.02 -14.98
CA VAL A 189 -0.90 -3.52 -13.74
C VAL A 189 0.50 -2.95 -13.57
N TRP A 190 0.71 -2.27 -12.46
CA TRP A 190 1.97 -1.71 -12.08
C TRP A 190 2.61 -2.57 -11.01
N VAL A 191 3.89 -2.87 -11.17
CA VAL A 191 4.65 -3.79 -10.33
C VAL A 191 5.89 -3.08 -9.81
N GLY A 192 5.89 -2.77 -8.52
CA GLY A 192 7.01 -2.18 -7.80
C GLY A 192 7.87 -3.27 -7.18
N THR A 193 9.14 -3.27 -7.53
CA THR A 193 10.10 -4.27 -7.10
C THR A 193 11.21 -3.66 -6.26
N ASP A 194 12.11 -4.50 -5.78
CA ASP A 194 13.30 -4.05 -5.06
C ASP A 194 14.26 -3.25 -5.94
N ASN A 195 14.14 -3.36 -7.26
CA ASN A 195 14.98 -2.65 -8.21
C ASN A 195 14.17 -2.09 -9.38
N GLY A 196 13.17 -1.27 -9.10
CA GLY A 196 12.45 -0.54 -10.14
C GLY A 196 10.98 -0.89 -10.29
N LEU A 197 10.39 -0.33 -11.35
CA LEU A 197 8.98 -0.38 -11.66
C LEU A 197 8.77 -0.99 -13.03
N SER A 198 7.80 -1.89 -13.16
CA SER A 198 7.31 -2.34 -14.46
C SER A 198 5.80 -2.15 -14.58
N ARG A 199 5.31 -2.17 -15.80
CA ARG A 199 3.90 -2.06 -16.13
C ARG A 199 3.51 -3.16 -17.10
N LEU A 200 2.54 -3.98 -16.71
CA LEU A 200 1.85 -4.90 -17.61
C LEU A 200 0.74 -4.13 -18.34
N THR A 201 0.70 -4.18 -19.64
CA THR A 201 -0.41 -3.68 -20.44
C THR A 201 -1.28 -4.83 -20.92
N THR A 202 -2.55 -4.59 -21.19
CA THR A 202 -3.54 -5.61 -21.58
C THR A 202 -3.19 -6.36 -22.89
N HIS A 203 -2.14 -5.97 -23.60
CA HIS A 203 -1.81 -6.45 -24.94
C HIS A 203 -0.44 -7.10 -25.07
N THR A 204 0.10 -7.71 -24.04
CA THR A 204 1.12 -8.77 -24.20
C THR A 204 2.46 -8.64 -23.52
N TYR A 205 3.02 -7.50 -23.10
CA TYR A 205 4.39 -7.54 -22.57
C TYR A 205 4.59 -6.57 -21.39
N TYR A 206 5.35 -7.03 -20.39
CA TYR A 206 5.94 -6.16 -19.38
C TYR A 206 6.84 -5.14 -20.07
N ARG A 207 6.45 -3.88 -20.12
CA ARG A 207 7.38 -2.83 -20.42
C ARG A 207 8.00 -2.36 -19.13
N TYR A 208 9.30 -2.55 -18.99
CA TYR A 208 10.10 -1.88 -18.00
C TYR A 208 9.91 -0.37 -18.17
N VAL A 209 9.30 0.27 -17.21
CA VAL A 209 9.31 1.73 -17.09
C VAL A 209 10.43 2.03 -16.13
N SER A 210 11.60 2.39 -16.65
CA SER A 210 12.69 2.85 -15.81
C SER A 210 12.21 4.08 -15.04
N LEU A 211 12.33 4.05 -13.72
CA LEU A 211 12.16 5.22 -12.89
C LEU A 211 13.12 6.36 -13.27
N ASP A 212 14.23 6.04 -13.94
CA ASP A 212 15.18 7.01 -14.48
C ASP A 212 14.52 8.00 -15.44
N LYS A 213 13.45 7.60 -16.15
CA LYS A 213 12.66 8.51 -17.00
C LYS A 213 11.68 9.36 -16.19
N ILE A 214 11.35 8.96 -14.98
CA ILE A 214 10.52 9.74 -14.05
C ILE A 214 11.41 10.52 -13.11
N THR A 215 12.72 10.26 -13.09
CA THR A 215 13.81 10.92 -12.37
C THR A 215 14.50 10.08 -11.28
N MET A 216 15.25 9.07 -11.52
CA MET A 216 16.24 8.67 -10.52
C MET A 216 17.42 7.95 -11.15
N SER A 217 18.48 8.67 -11.29
CA SER A 217 19.82 8.09 -11.31
C SER A 217 20.20 7.75 -9.87
N GLY A 218 20.44 6.50 -9.53
CA GLY A 218 21.06 6.15 -8.25
C GLY A 218 20.42 4.99 -7.51
N GLU A 219 21.15 4.48 -6.57
CA GLU A 219 20.81 3.39 -5.67
C GLU A 219 19.48 3.63 -4.93
N GLY A 220 18.62 2.62 -4.87
CA GLY A 220 17.42 2.66 -4.06
C GLY A 220 16.10 2.80 -4.83
N ASN A 221 15.99 2.15 -5.97
CA ASN A 221 14.75 2.10 -6.77
C ASN A 221 13.68 1.15 -6.21
N CYS A 222 13.77 0.79 -4.95
CA CYS A 222 12.80 -0.08 -4.29
C CYS A 222 11.49 0.66 -4.05
N LEU A 223 10.40 0.16 -4.64
CA LEU A 223 9.06 0.73 -4.53
C LEU A 223 8.17 -0.14 -3.65
N HIS A 224 7.69 0.46 -2.55
CA HIS A 224 6.85 -0.20 -1.56
C HIS A 224 5.36 0.15 -1.68
N ALA A 225 5.04 1.32 -2.24
CA ALA A 225 3.67 1.82 -2.28
C ALA A 225 3.38 2.57 -3.58
N MET A 226 2.18 2.37 -4.11
CA MET A 226 1.66 3.07 -5.28
C MET A 226 0.20 3.41 -5.07
N LEU A 227 -0.20 4.60 -5.51
CA LEU A 227 -1.55 5.08 -5.48
C LEU A 227 -1.83 5.91 -6.73
N GLN A 228 -2.98 5.71 -7.36
CA GLN A 228 -3.59 6.67 -8.27
C GLN A 228 -4.82 7.23 -7.57
N THR A 229 -4.83 8.54 -7.34
CA THR A 229 -5.94 9.22 -6.69
C THR A 229 -7.17 9.30 -7.61
N ARG A 230 -8.32 9.55 -7.03
CA ARG A 230 -9.59 9.70 -7.77
C ARG A 230 -9.55 10.79 -8.84
N ASN A 231 -8.77 11.86 -8.61
CA ASN A 231 -8.54 12.91 -9.60
C ASN A 231 -7.48 12.54 -10.67
N GLY A 232 -6.84 11.36 -10.54
CA GLY A 232 -5.91 10.81 -11.50
C GLY A 232 -4.44 11.13 -11.26
N GLU A 233 -4.09 11.77 -10.17
CA GLU A 233 -2.70 11.98 -9.75
C GLU A 233 -2.05 10.69 -9.29
N TRP A 234 -0.74 10.59 -9.49
CA TRP A 234 0.05 9.44 -9.14
C TRP A 234 1.00 9.73 -8.00
N TRP A 235 1.05 8.80 -7.07
CA TRP A 235 1.94 8.82 -5.92
C TRP A 235 2.67 7.49 -5.83
N MET A 236 3.99 7.54 -5.77
CA MET A 236 4.83 6.35 -5.67
C MET A 236 5.86 6.56 -4.58
N GLY A 237 5.97 5.62 -3.67
CA GLY A 237 6.86 5.69 -2.52
C GLY A 237 7.73 4.45 -2.36
N GLY A 238 8.96 4.66 -1.94
CA GLY A 238 9.93 3.59 -1.75
C GLY A 238 11.02 3.95 -0.75
N THR A 239 12.20 3.38 -0.91
CA THR A 239 13.33 3.62 0.00
C THR A 239 13.95 5.00 -0.14
N ASN A 240 13.74 5.68 -1.26
CA ASN A 240 14.40 6.94 -1.59
C ASN A 240 13.45 8.15 -1.72
N GLY A 241 12.36 8.12 -1.01
CA GLY A 241 11.38 9.20 -0.96
C GLY A 241 10.06 8.89 -1.64
N LEU A 242 9.35 9.95 -1.95
CA LEU A 242 8.02 9.96 -2.55
C LEU A 242 8.05 10.72 -3.86
N ILE A 243 7.44 10.15 -4.88
CA ILE A 243 7.23 10.77 -6.19
C ILE A 243 5.75 11.10 -6.34
N HIS A 244 5.46 12.29 -6.78
CA HIS A 244 4.14 12.73 -7.19
C HIS A 244 4.17 13.21 -8.64
N PHE A 245 3.21 12.79 -9.45
CA PHE A 245 3.11 13.25 -10.84
C PHE A 245 1.69 13.09 -11.39
N THR A 246 1.43 13.79 -12.48
CA THR A 246 0.27 13.56 -13.34
C THR A 246 0.71 12.84 -14.62
N ARG A 247 -0.22 12.17 -15.29
CA ARG A 247 0.03 11.48 -16.56
C ARG A 247 -1.07 11.78 -17.56
N ASN A 248 -0.65 12.15 -18.76
CA ASN A 248 -1.53 12.32 -19.92
C ASN A 248 -1.02 11.48 -21.13
N ALA A 249 -1.57 11.71 -22.31
CA ALA A 249 -1.16 11.03 -23.55
C ALA A 249 0.28 11.33 -23.95
N GLU A 250 0.83 12.47 -23.55
CA GLU A 250 2.19 12.93 -23.87
C GLU A 250 3.24 12.37 -22.89
N GLY A 251 2.79 11.78 -21.78
CA GLY A 251 3.68 11.18 -20.78
C GLY A 251 3.46 11.66 -19.35
N TYR A 252 4.55 11.76 -18.60
CA TYR A 252 4.55 12.20 -17.20
C TYR A 252 4.71 13.70 -17.12
N GLN A 253 3.84 14.36 -16.33
CA GLN A 253 3.76 15.79 -16.16
C GLN A 253 3.86 16.15 -14.67
N ASN A 254 4.34 17.35 -14.36
CA ASN A 254 4.37 17.89 -12.99
C ASN A 254 5.07 16.97 -11.99
N VAL A 255 6.19 16.37 -12.39
CA VAL A 255 6.91 15.42 -11.54
C VAL A 255 7.55 16.17 -10.38
N ALA A 256 7.16 15.80 -9.16
CA ALA A 256 7.71 16.35 -7.93
C ALA A 256 8.30 15.22 -7.06
N TRP A 257 9.39 15.55 -6.39
CA TRP A 257 10.10 14.65 -5.49
C TRP A 257 10.10 15.20 -4.07
N TYR A 258 9.73 14.35 -3.15
CA TYR A 258 9.72 14.67 -1.74
C TYR A 258 10.68 13.72 -1.01
N LYS A 259 11.64 14.30 -0.31
CA LYS A 259 12.62 13.63 0.53
C LYS A 259 12.68 14.29 1.90
N GLN A 260 13.33 13.66 2.86
CA GLN A 260 13.52 14.22 4.20
C GLN A 260 14.25 15.59 4.20
N ASN A 261 15.10 15.80 3.22
CA ASN A 261 15.87 17.06 3.07
C ASN A 261 15.28 18.01 2.01
N SER A 262 14.07 17.78 1.51
CA SER A 262 13.42 18.69 0.56
C SER A 262 13.12 20.03 1.21
N SER A 263 13.42 21.13 0.51
CA SER A 263 13.26 22.49 1.04
C SER A 263 11.80 22.92 1.14
N ALA A 264 10.95 22.49 0.20
CA ALA A 264 9.56 22.93 0.16
C ALA A 264 8.63 22.02 1.00
N PHE A 265 8.80 20.72 0.91
CA PHE A 265 7.94 19.71 1.59
C PHE A 265 8.81 18.52 2.02
N PRO A 266 9.54 18.63 3.14
CA PRO A 266 10.35 17.52 3.61
C PRO A 266 9.46 16.36 4.07
N LEU A 267 9.86 15.12 3.80
CA LEU A 267 9.27 13.93 4.42
C LEU A 267 9.82 13.75 5.84
N SER A 268 9.07 13.09 6.70
CA SER A 268 9.57 12.69 8.02
C SER A 268 10.70 11.66 7.93
N HIS A 269 10.65 10.80 6.90
CA HIS A 269 11.70 9.83 6.56
C HIS A 269 11.64 9.48 5.07
N ASN A 270 12.79 9.15 4.46
CA ASN A 270 12.83 8.82 3.04
C ASN A 270 12.16 7.48 2.68
N ARG A 271 12.07 6.55 3.62
CA ARG A 271 11.41 5.27 3.36
C ARG A 271 9.91 5.40 3.54
N VAL A 272 9.19 5.38 2.42
CA VAL A 272 7.74 5.41 2.35
C VAL A 272 7.20 3.98 2.30
N ARG A 273 6.32 3.62 3.22
CA ARG A 273 5.78 2.27 3.38
C ARG A 273 4.41 2.08 2.75
N LYS A 274 3.52 3.06 2.93
CA LYS A 274 2.14 3.03 2.42
C LYS A 274 1.69 4.43 2.05
N ILE A 275 0.79 4.49 1.06
CA ILE A 275 0.15 5.72 0.61
C ILE A 275 -1.35 5.43 0.53
N TYR A 276 -2.17 6.36 0.99
CA TYR A 276 -3.62 6.21 1.02
C TYR A 276 -4.30 7.54 0.71
N GLU A 277 -5.37 7.52 -0.08
CA GLU A 277 -6.25 8.66 -0.34
C GLU A 277 -7.50 8.52 0.53
N ASP A 278 -7.83 9.52 1.32
CA ASP A 278 -9.04 9.52 2.13
C ASP A 278 -10.27 9.97 1.33
N HIS A 279 -11.44 10.04 2.01
CA HIS A 279 -12.70 10.41 1.35
C HIS A 279 -12.75 11.88 0.90
N ASP A 280 -11.97 12.75 1.51
CA ASP A 280 -11.85 14.17 1.14
C ASP A 280 -10.87 14.39 -0.04
N GLY A 281 -10.12 13.36 -0.43
CA GLY A 281 -9.12 13.39 -1.50
C GLY A 281 -7.71 13.72 -1.00
N ASP A 282 -7.53 13.88 0.31
CA ASP A 282 -6.22 14.13 0.89
C ASP A 282 -5.38 12.84 0.88
N VAL A 283 -4.08 12.97 0.69
CA VAL A 283 -3.16 11.84 0.59
C VAL A 283 -2.34 11.68 1.86
N TRP A 284 -2.40 10.48 2.41
CA TRP A 284 -1.69 10.08 3.62
C TRP A 284 -0.49 9.23 3.26
N ILE A 285 0.69 9.59 3.77
CA ILE A 285 1.95 8.93 3.46
C ILE A 285 2.58 8.41 4.76
N CYS A 286 2.64 7.10 4.88
CA CYS A 286 3.28 6.42 6.02
C CYS A 286 4.75 6.21 5.71
N THR A 287 5.62 6.70 6.58
CA THR A 287 7.07 6.48 6.52
C THR A 287 7.56 5.62 7.68
N ASP A 288 8.86 5.29 7.72
CA ASP A 288 9.44 4.54 8.84
C ASP A 288 9.44 5.30 10.18
N GLN A 289 9.29 6.61 10.15
CA GLN A 289 9.32 7.41 11.39
C GLN A 289 7.94 7.97 11.76
N ASN A 290 7.25 8.59 10.79
CA ASN A 290 5.99 9.29 11.06
C ASN A 290 5.03 9.19 9.89
N LEU A 291 3.82 9.69 10.13
CA LEU A 291 2.81 9.91 9.11
C LEU A 291 2.95 11.32 8.55
N CYS A 292 2.94 11.43 7.23
CA CYS A 292 2.86 12.70 6.51
C CYS A 292 1.47 12.80 5.86
N TRP A 293 0.93 13.99 5.85
CA TRP A 293 -0.38 14.27 5.27
C TRP A 293 -0.26 15.37 4.21
N TYR A 294 -0.67 15.07 2.98
CA TYR A 294 -0.74 16.02 1.88
C TYR A 294 -2.19 16.46 1.69
N VAL A 295 -2.44 17.74 1.93
CA VAL A 295 -3.77 18.34 1.80
C VAL A 295 -3.96 18.85 0.37
N LEU A 296 -4.86 18.22 -0.37
CA LEU A 296 -5.07 18.52 -1.79
C LEU A 296 -5.54 19.96 -2.05
N ARG A 297 -6.35 20.50 -1.14
CA ARG A 297 -6.89 21.87 -1.24
C ARG A 297 -5.88 22.97 -0.92
N LEU A 298 -4.80 22.59 -0.29
CA LEU A 298 -3.66 23.45 0.06
C LEU A 298 -2.44 22.57 -0.26
N PRO A 299 -1.69 22.78 -1.34
CA PRO A 299 -0.59 21.91 -1.72
C PRO A 299 0.55 22.01 -0.69
N VAL A 300 0.31 21.47 0.48
CA VAL A 300 1.20 21.48 1.66
C VAL A 300 1.31 20.06 2.19
N LEU A 301 2.52 19.62 2.45
CA LEU A 301 2.81 18.38 3.16
C LEU A 301 2.94 18.70 4.66
N LEU A 302 2.08 18.13 5.47
CA LEU A 302 2.08 18.28 6.92
C LEU A 302 2.60 17.00 7.59
N PHE A 303 3.28 17.14 8.72
CA PHE A 303 3.76 16.03 9.54
C PHE A 303 2.87 15.88 10.77
N LEU A 304 2.57 14.65 11.10
CA LEU A 304 1.91 14.26 12.34
C LEU A 304 2.84 13.43 13.20
#